data_a94b77f7aac98d4c67bcdd6aaac7a091
#
_entry.id   a94b77f7aac98d4c67bcdd6aaac7a091
#
_cell.length_a   1.000
_cell.length_b   1.000
_cell.length_c   1.000
_cell.angle_alpha   90.00
_cell.angle_beta   90.00
_cell.angle_gamma   90.00
#
_symmetry.space_group_name_H-M   'P 1'
#
loop_
_entity.id
_entity.type
_entity.pdbx_description
1 polymer ?
#
loop_
_entity_poly.entity_id
_entity_poly.type
_entity_poly.pdbx_seq_one_letter_code
_entity_poly.pdbx_strand_id
1 'polypeptide(L)'
;LRLNQYISSSGFCSRRQAERYITAKKVLVNGEIASHVYFVEEDDHVKVDGHTITHTAQDIYLVFNKPSGVTCTASPAIAGNIIDFISYPERIFPVGRLDKETEGLILLTNDGSIVNDLMKDENQQEKEYVVTVNKKNDGYIYKRFIKRCRHLQSENKRLYND
;
A
#
# COMPACT_ATOMS: atom_id res chain seq x y z
N LEU A 1 -2.95 -2.12 19.70
CA LEU A 1 -3.39 -2.17 18.29
C LEU A 1 -4.73 -2.91 18.16
N ARG A 2 -5.56 -2.56 17.15
CA ARG A 2 -6.72 -3.41 16.83
C ARG A 2 -6.25 -4.79 16.36
N LEU A 3 -6.97 -5.84 16.74
CA LEU A 3 -6.60 -7.24 16.49
C LEU A 3 -6.29 -7.53 15.00
N ASN A 4 -7.11 -7.06 14.06
CA ASN A 4 -6.87 -7.23 12.62
C ASN A 4 -5.60 -6.52 12.15
N GLN A 5 -5.29 -5.39 12.74
CA GLN A 5 -4.06 -4.63 12.47
C GLN A 5 -2.85 -5.36 13.04
N TYR A 6 -2.95 -5.85 14.28
CA TYR A 6 -1.93 -6.65 14.93
C TYR A 6 -1.55 -7.89 14.11
N ILE A 7 -2.55 -8.69 13.68
CA ILE A 7 -2.33 -9.87 12.84
C ILE A 7 -1.69 -9.48 11.49
N SER A 8 -2.10 -8.36 10.90
CA SER A 8 -1.55 -7.94 9.61
C SER A 8 -0.13 -7.41 9.72
N SER A 9 0.23 -6.70 10.79
CA SER A 9 1.58 -6.16 10.99
C SER A 9 2.62 -7.24 11.32
N SER A 10 2.19 -8.41 11.82
CA SER A 10 3.08 -9.57 11.96
C SER A 10 3.50 -10.21 10.62
N GLY A 11 2.95 -9.78 9.50
CA GLY A 11 3.21 -10.39 8.19
C GLY A 11 2.34 -11.61 7.87
N PHE A 12 1.56 -12.14 8.82
CA PHE A 12 0.78 -13.37 8.64
C PHE A 12 -0.24 -13.28 7.49
N CYS A 13 -1.03 -12.19 7.42
CA CYS A 13 -1.99 -11.99 6.36
C CYS A 13 -2.40 -10.52 6.19
N SER A 14 -3.25 -10.20 5.19
CA SER A 14 -3.80 -8.84 5.04
C SER A 14 -4.84 -8.52 6.13
N ARG A 15 -5.06 -7.23 6.42
CA ARG A 15 -6.14 -6.79 7.34
C ARG A 15 -7.50 -7.39 6.99
N ARG A 16 -7.85 -7.42 5.69
CA ARG A 16 -9.11 -8.02 5.21
C ARG A 16 -9.17 -9.53 5.44
N GLN A 17 -8.03 -10.21 5.30
CA GLN A 17 -7.96 -11.65 5.59
C GLN A 17 -8.04 -11.91 7.10
N ALA A 18 -7.38 -11.08 7.92
CA ALA A 18 -7.50 -11.14 9.39
C ALA A 18 -8.97 -10.97 9.82
N GLU A 19 -9.70 -10.00 9.26
CA GLU A 19 -11.15 -9.84 9.51
C GLU A 19 -11.94 -11.11 9.20
N ARG A 20 -11.63 -11.79 8.08
CA ARG A 20 -12.28 -13.06 7.72
C ARG A 20 -12.00 -14.15 8.75
N TYR A 21 -10.77 -14.25 9.25
CA TYR A 21 -10.42 -15.19 10.32
C TYR A 21 -11.15 -14.87 11.63
N ILE A 22 -11.26 -13.60 12.01
CA ILE A 22 -12.00 -13.17 13.20
C ILE A 22 -13.49 -13.51 13.06
N THR A 23 -14.10 -13.17 11.91
CA THR A 23 -15.51 -13.50 11.60
C THR A 23 -15.76 -15.00 11.65
N ALA A 24 -14.83 -15.81 11.15
CA ALA A 24 -14.91 -17.26 11.17
C ALA A 24 -14.60 -17.88 12.55
N LYS A 25 -14.39 -17.06 13.60
CA LYS A 25 -14.03 -17.50 14.96
C LYS A 25 -12.74 -18.33 15.02
N LYS A 26 -11.81 -18.08 14.11
CA LYS A 26 -10.52 -18.76 14.01
C LYS A 26 -9.36 -17.99 14.66
N VAL A 27 -9.68 -16.92 15.41
CA VAL A 27 -8.70 -16.12 16.15
C VAL A 27 -8.95 -16.29 17.63
N LEU A 28 -7.90 -16.68 18.33
CA LEU A 28 -7.89 -16.78 19.80
C LEU A 28 -6.93 -15.74 20.37
N VAL A 29 -7.35 -15.12 21.46
CA VAL A 29 -6.48 -14.29 22.31
C VAL A 29 -6.53 -14.88 23.70
N ASN A 30 -5.40 -15.22 24.25
CA ASN A 30 -5.26 -15.88 25.56
C ASN A 30 -6.11 -17.16 25.70
N GLY A 31 -6.33 -17.87 24.58
CA GLY A 31 -7.11 -19.10 24.52
C GLY A 31 -8.60 -18.93 24.28
N GLU A 32 -9.13 -17.70 24.29
CA GLU A 32 -10.53 -17.39 24.07
C GLU A 32 -10.80 -16.83 22.67
N ILE A 33 -12.00 -17.09 22.11
CA ILE A 33 -12.39 -16.57 20.80
C ILE A 33 -12.46 -15.04 20.86
N ALA A 34 -11.66 -14.38 20.04
CA ALA A 34 -11.57 -12.94 20.02
C ALA A 34 -12.73 -12.27 19.25
N SER A 35 -13.13 -11.07 19.71
CA SER A 35 -14.11 -10.23 19.03
C SER A 35 -13.44 -9.25 18.04
N HIS A 36 -14.24 -8.68 17.11
CA HIS A 36 -13.77 -7.69 16.13
C HIS A 36 -13.25 -6.39 16.74
N VAL A 37 -13.71 -6.05 17.93
CA VAL A 37 -13.36 -4.80 18.61
C VAL A 37 -12.22 -4.97 19.62
N TYR A 38 -11.56 -6.13 19.61
CA TYR A 38 -10.47 -6.40 20.53
C TYR A 38 -9.23 -5.56 20.21
N PHE A 39 -8.64 -4.99 21.25
CA PHE A 39 -7.35 -4.29 21.18
C PHE A 39 -6.29 -5.14 21.86
N VAL A 40 -5.30 -5.55 21.13
CA VAL A 40 -4.20 -6.39 21.61
C VAL A 40 -3.27 -5.59 22.50
N GLU A 41 -2.99 -6.11 23.68
CA GLU A 41 -2.05 -5.61 24.67
C GLU A 41 -0.69 -6.33 24.54
N GLU A 42 0.31 -5.88 25.31
CA GLU A 42 1.70 -6.35 25.16
C GLU A 42 1.87 -7.84 25.53
N ASP A 43 1.15 -8.29 26.56
CA ASP A 43 1.23 -9.68 27.08
C ASP A 43 0.23 -10.64 26.43
N ASP A 44 -0.51 -10.20 25.41
CA ASP A 44 -1.52 -11.03 24.78
C ASP A 44 -0.90 -12.09 23.85
N HIS A 45 -1.37 -13.32 24.02
CA HIS A 45 -1.04 -14.45 23.16
C HIS A 45 -2.08 -14.63 22.06
N VAL A 46 -1.78 -14.18 20.84
CA VAL A 46 -2.67 -14.26 19.68
C VAL A 46 -2.38 -15.53 18.87
N LYS A 47 -3.43 -16.30 18.55
CA LYS A 47 -3.37 -17.42 17.59
C LYS A 47 -4.40 -17.23 16.48
N VAL A 48 -3.99 -17.53 15.25
CA VAL A 48 -4.85 -17.48 14.06
C VAL A 48 -4.82 -18.83 13.37
N ASP A 49 -5.97 -19.50 13.26
CA ASP A 49 -6.11 -20.82 12.64
C ASP A 49 -5.07 -21.84 13.16
N GLY A 50 -4.82 -21.81 14.48
CA GLY A 50 -3.83 -22.66 15.17
C GLY A 50 -2.40 -22.13 15.19
N HIS A 51 -2.04 -21.13 14.38
CA HIS A 51 -0.69 -20.55 14.34
C HIS A 51 -0.53 -19.43 15.34
N THR A 52 0.53 -19.47 16.14
CA THR A 52 0.88 -18.37 17.05
C THR A 52 1.41 -17.18 16.26
N ILE A 53 0.88 -16.01 16.55
CA ILE A 53 1.31 -14.74 15.92
C ILE A 53 2.38 -14.10 16.79
N THR A 54 3.55 -13.89 16.21
CA THR A 54 4.68 -13.21 16.86
C THR A 54 5.11 -12.01 16.01
N HIS A 55 5.40 -10.89 16.65
CA HIS A 55 5.97 -9.72 16.00
C HIS A 55 7.50 -9.80 16.04
N THR A 56 8.09 -10.47 15.07
CA THR A 56 9.55 -10.57 14.90
C THR A 56 10.05 -9.82 13.66
N ALA A 57 9.14 -9.32 12.83
CA ALA A 57 9.50 -8.67 11.58
C ALA A 57 10.10 -7.27 11.83
N GLN A 58 11.26 -7.01 11.24
CA GLN A 58 11.79 -5.65 11.10
C GLN A 58 10.94 -4.88 10.11
N ASP A 59 10.84 -3.56 10.33
CA ASP A 59 10.19 -2.68 9.36
C ASP A 59 11.00 -2.64 8.06
N ILE A 60 10.30 -2.87 6.95
CA ILE A 60 10.87 -2.92 5.60
C ILE A 60 10.39 -1.70 4.84
N TYR A 61 11.30 -0.98 4.24
CA TYR A 61 11.04 0.16 3.36
C TYR A 61 11.83 -0.02 2.07
N LEU A 62 11.14 -0.33 0.98
CA LEU A 62 11.73 -0.50 -0.33
C LEU A 62 11.37 0.68 -1.24
N VAL A 63 12.39 1.22 -1.87
CA VAL A 63 12.25 2.19 -2.96
C VAL A 63 12.40 1.44 -4.28
N PHE A 64 11.35 1.45 -5.10
CA PHE A 64 11.32 0.68 -6.33
C PHE A 64 10.97 1.56 -7.52
N ASN A 65 11.76 1.46 -8.59
CA ASN A 65 11.43 2.04 -9.88
C ASN A 65 10.55 1.05 -10.65
N LYS A 66 9.23 1.25 -10.57
CA LYS A 66 8.26 0.37 -11.22
C LYS A 66 8.38 0.49 -12.74
N PRO A 67 8.60 -0.61 -13.46
CA PRO A 67 8.54 -0.57 -14.94
C PRO A 67 7.10 -0.49 -15.44
N SER A 68 6.92 -0.05 -16.69
CA SER A 68 5.66 -0.15 -17.41
C SER A 68 5.19 -1.61 -17.51
N GLY A 69 3.89 -1.85 -17.54
CA GLY A 69 3.29 -3.18 -17.65
C GLY A 69 3.05 -3.92 -16.33
N VAL A 70 3.61 -3.44 -15.21
CA VAL A 70 3.43 -4.04 -13.87
C VAL A 70 2.25 -3.38 -13.15
N THR A 71 1.32 -4.19 -12.61
CA THR A 71 0.14 -3.70 -11.89
C THR A 71 0.43 -3.48 -10.40
N CYS A 72 0.18 -2.26 -9.89
CA CYS A 72 0.33 -1.93 -8.48
C CYS A 72 -0.78 -2.54 -7.61
N THR A 73 -0.68 -3.82 -7.32
CA THR A 73 -1.59 -4.53 -6.42
C THR A 73 -0.87 -5.64 -5.68
N ALA A 74 -1.33 -5.93 -4.46
CA ALA A 74 -0.91 -7.08 -3.68
C ALA A 74 -1.90 -8.26 -3.80
N SER A 75 -2.82 -8.23 -4.79
CA SER A 75 -3.77 -9.31 -5.02
C SER A 75 -3.13 -10.44 -5.83
N PRO A 76 -3.04 -11.66 -5.31
CA PRO A 76 -2.47 -12.80 -6.03
C PRO A 76 -3.33 -13.24 -7.22
N ALA A 77 -4.58 -12.80 -7.30
CA ALA A 77 -5.48 -13.10 -8.43
C ALA A 77 -5.11 -12.33 -9.71
N ILE A 78 -4.25 -11.34 -9.63
CA ILE A 78 -3.83 -10.51 -10.76
C ILE A 78 -2.40 -10.88 -11.15
N ALA A 79 -2.27 -11.56 -12.29
CA ALA A 79 -0.96 -11.88 -12.84
C ALA A 79 -0.18 -10.60 -13.22
N GLY A 80 1.15 -10.62 -13.04
CA GLY A 80 2.00 -9.46 -13.30
C GLY A 80 1.80 -8.32 -12.29
N ASN A 81 1.38 -8.66 -11.08
CA ASN A 81 1.32 -7.72 -9.97
C ASN A 81 2.73 -7.38 -9.43
N ILE A 82 2.85 -6.24 -8.77
CA ILE A 82 4.13 -5.73 -8.28
C ILE A 82 4.79 -6.62 -7.23
N ILE A 83 4.01 -7.36 -6.44
CA ILE A 83 4.53 -8.25 -5.40
C ILE A 83 5.21 -9.46 -6.03
N ASP A 84 4.57 -10.11 -7.00
CA ASP A 84 5.14 -11.24 -7.73
C ASP A 84 6.37 -10.80 -8.54
N PHE A 85 6.34 -9.58 -9.10
CA PHE A 85 7.45 -9.03 -9.87
C PHE A 85 8.71 -8.82 -9.02
N ILE A 86 8.56 -8.29 -7.79
CA ILE A 86 9.67 -8.04 -6.86
C ILE A 86 10.13 -9.33 -6.18
N SER A 87 9.21 -10.27 -5.93
CA SER A 87 9.49 -11.55 -5.24
C SER A 87 10.27 -11.39 -3.93
N TYR A 88 9.88 -10.40 -3.12
CA TYR A 88 10.51 -10.17 -1.82
C TYR A 88 10.09 -11.25 -0.82
N PRO A 89 11.01 -11.79 0.02
CA PRO A 89 10.72 -12.95 0.88
C PRO A 89 9.65 -12.67 1.94
N GLU A 90 9.61 -11.46 2.50
CA GLU A 90 8.61 -11.06 3.48
C GLU A 90 7.41 -10.41 2.78
N ARG A 91 6.29 -10.42 3.49
CA ARG A 91 5.07 -9.80 3.01
C ARG A 91 5.19 -8.28 3.03
N ILE A 92 5.20 -7.67 1.85
CA ILE A 92 5.18 -6.23 1.64
C ILE A 92 3.94 -5.81 0.83
N PHE A 93 3.67 -4.52 0.79
CA PHE A 93 2.61 -3.93 -0.03
C PHE A 93 3.00 -2.53 -0.51
N PRO A 94 2.49 -2.08 -1.67
CA PRO A 94 2.81 -0.77 -2.20
C PRO A 94 2.11 0.35 -1.43
N VAL A 95 2.84 1.46 -1.22
CA VAL A 95 2.32 2.72 -0.67
C VAL A 95 1.84 3.58 -1.83
N GLY A 96 0.54 3.68 -1.98
CA GLY A 96 -0.05 4.32 -3.15
C GLY A 96 -0.08 3.42 -4.38
N ARG A 97 -0.32 4.01 -5.53
CA ARG A 97 -0.46 3.28 -6.80
C ARG A 97 0.02 4.12 -7.96
N LEU A 98 0.71 3.45 -8.90
CA LEU A 98 0.90 3.93 -10.27
C LEU A 98 0.04 3.07 -11.21
N ASP A 99 -0.42 3.63 -12.30
CA ASP A 99 -1.13 2.88 -13.32
C ASP A 99 -0.22 1.83 -13.96
N LYS A 100 -0.81 0.82 -14.59
CA LYS A 100 -0.06 -0.30 -15.17
C LYS A 100 1.02 0.17 -16.14
N GLU A 101 0.67 1.10 -17.02
CA GLU A 101 1.55 1.63 -18.07
C GLU A 101 2.46 2.77 -17.58
N THR A 102 2.23 3.29 -16.38
CA THR A 102 3.09 4.32 -15.77
C THR A 102 4.33 3.65 -15.17
N GLU A 103 5.49 4.22 -15.43
CA GLU A 103 6.74 3.85 -14.78
C GLU A 103 7.18 4.90 -13.75
N GLY A 104 8.04 4.53 -12.82
CA GLY A 104 8.63 5.45 -11.86
C GLY A 104 8.57 4.99 -10.41
N LEU A 105 8.86 5.92 -9.52
CA LEU A 105 9.05 5.69 -8.10
C LEU A 105 7.76 5.21 -7.41
N ILE A 106 7.88 4.09 -6.71
CA ILE A 106 6.89 3.61 -5.75
C ILE A 106 7.58 3.06 -4.51
N LEU A 107 6.99 3.28 -3.35
CA LEU A 107 7.44 2.71 -2.09
C LEU A 107 6.67 1.43 -1.79
N LEU A 108 7.36 0.43 -1.23
CA LEU A 108 6.73 -0.76 -0.68
C LEU A 108 7.22 -0.96 0.76
N THR A 109 6.32 -1.47 1.61
CA THR A 109 6.62 -1.66 3.03
C THR A 109 5.76 -2.79 3.61
N ASN A 110 6.16 -3.31 4.77
CA ASN A 110 5.31 -4.11 5.65
C ASN A 110 4.68 -3.28 6.78
N ASP A 111 5.15 -2.03 6.98
CA ASP A 111 4.65 -1.11 7.98
C ASP A 111 3.44 -0.32 7.46
N GLY A 112 2.25 -0.66 7.98
CA GLY A 112 1.01 0.03 7.63
C GLY A 112 0.82 1.38 8.32
N SER A 113 1.68 1.79 9.25
CA SER A 113 1.56 3.07 9.95
C SER A 113 2.01 4.22 9.05
N ILE A 114 3.14 4.05 8.35
CA ILE A 114 3.71 5.07 7.45
C ILE A 114 2.78 5.43 6.29
N VAL A 115 1.89 4.50 5.88
CA VAL A 115 0.96 4.77 4.76
C VAL A 115 0.06 5.96 5.05
N ASN A 116 -0.45 6.05 6.27
CA ASN A 116 -1.29 7.18 6.65
C ASN A 116 -0.52 8.50 6.64
N ASP A 117 0.73 8.47 7.08
CA ASP A 117 1.57 9.67 7.15
C ASP A 117 1.99 10.16 5.76
N LEU A 118 2.25 9.22 4.83
CA LEU A 118 2.61 9.55 3.44
C LEU A 118 1.40 9.86 2.54
N MET A 119 0.21 9.34 2.85
CA MET A 119 -0.95 9.43 1.95
C MET A 119 -2.00 10.45 2.39
N LYS A 120 -1.87 11.04 3.59
CA LYS A 120 -2.79 12.10 4.03
C LYS A 120 -2.56 13.37 3.21
N ASP A 121 -3.65 13.92 2.68
CA ASP A 121 -3.63 15.20 1.94
C ASP A 121 -3.08 16.37 2.79
N GLU A 122 -3.22 16.29 4.10
CA GLU A 122 -2.70 17.28 5.06
C GLU A 122 -1.17 17.41 5.01
N ASN A 123 -0.45 16.35 4.64
CA ASN A 123 1.01 16.33 4.56
C ASN A 123 1.56 16.90 3.24
N GLN A 124 0.69 17.29 2.31
CA GLN A 124 1.02 17.97 1.04
C GLN A 124 2.24 17.37 0.31
N GLN A 125 2.32 16.04 0.26
CA GLN A 125 3.43 15.37 -0.42
C GLN A 125 3.39 15.68 -1.92
N GLU A 126 4.42 16.36 -2.42
CA GLU A 126 4.55 16.66 -3.84
C GLU A 126 4.76 15.39 -4.66
N LYS A 127 4.06 15.31 -5.79
CA LYS A 127 4.23 14.23 -6.77
C LYS A 127 4.61 14.84 -8.09
N GLU A 128 5.82 14.54 -8.56
CA GLU A 128 6.31 14.99 -9.85
C GLU A 128 6.05 13.93 -10.92
N TYR A 129 5.59 14.38 -12.09
CA TYR A 129 5.34 13.53 -13.25
C TYR A 129 5.96 14.13 -14.49
N VAL A 130 6.72 13.32 -15.23
CA VAL A 130 7.16 13.62 -16.58
C VAL A 130 6.19 12.95 -17.56
N VAL A 131 5.55 13.74 -18.40
CA VAL A 131 4.53 13.25 -19.33
C VAL A 131 4.92 13.59 -20.76
N THR A 132 5.08 12.55 -21.59
CA THR A 132 5.32 12.70 -23.03
C THR A 132 3.99 12.70 -23.77
N VAL A 133 3.76 13.68 -24.63
CA VAL A 133 2.57 13.81 -25.45
C VAL A 133 2.92 13.77 -26.95
N ASN A 134 2.07 13.16 -27.74
CA ASN A 134 2.24 13.02 -29.19
C ASN A 134 1.76 14.24 -30.02
N LYS A 135 1.41 15.33 -29.34
CA LYS A 135 0.95 16.57 -29.98
C LYS A 135 1.74 17.75 -29.45
N LYS A 136 1.92 18.77 -30.31
CA LYS A 136 2.54 20.03 -29.91
C LYS A 136 1.78 20.64 -28.72
N ASN A 137 2.50 21.04 -27.69
CA ASN A 137 1.93 21.63 -26.50
C ASN A 137 1.48 23.07 -26.83
N ASP A 138 0.17 23.27 -26.98
CA ASP A 138 -0.48 24.55 -27.31
C ASP A 138 -1.17 25.23 -26.12
N GLY A 139 -0.80 24.85 -24.91
CA GLY A 139 -1.43 25.35 -23.68
C GLY A 139 -2.86 24.82 -23.44
N TYR A 140 -3.56 24.37 -24.48
CA TYR A 140 -4.88 23.75 -24.37
C TYR A 140 -4.79 22.34 -23.78
N ILE A 141 -3.81 21.56 -24.23
CA ILE A 141 -3.51 20.23 -23.70
C ILE A 141 -3.19 20.33 -22.20
N TYR A 142 -2.36 21.29 -21.80
CA TYR A 142 -2.03 21.56 -20.41
C TYR A 142 -3.26 21.88 -19.56
N LYS A 143 -4.10 22.82 -19.98
CA LYS A 143 -5.34 23.18 -19.26
C LYS A 143 -6.30 22.00 -19.11
N ARG A 144 -6.41 21.16 -20.15
CA ARG A 144 -7.28 19.99 -20.15
C ARG A 144 -6.74 18.88 -19.27
N PHE A 145 -5.42 18.68 -19.24
CA PHE A 145 -4.75 17.73 -18.37
C PHE A 145 -4.94 18.10 -16.90
N ILE A 146 -4.66 19.35 -16.53
CA ILE A 146 -4.88 19.86 -15.16
C ILE A 146 -6.33 19.72 -14.72
N LYS A 147 -7.28 20.07 -15.57
CA LYS A 147 -8.71 19.99 -15.24
C LYS A 147 -9.19 18.55 -14.99
N ARG A 148 -8.55 17.55 -15.62
CA ARG A 148 -8.88 16.14 -15.45
C ARG A 148 -8.17 15.49 -14.25
N CYS A 149 -7.00 15.95 -13.90
CA CYS A 149 -6.24 15.46 -12.75
C CYS A 149 -6.67 16.19 -11.47
N ARG A 150 -7.81 15.78 -10.90
CA ARG A 150 -8.40 16.41 -9.69
C ARG A 150 -7.47 16.42 -8.47
N HIS A 151 -6.42 15.60 -8.46
CA HIS A 151 -5.45 15.50 -7.38
C HIS A 151 -4.18 16.35 -7.58
N LEU A 152 -4.07 17.09 -8.70
CA LEU A 152 -2.94 17.98 -8.96
C LEU A 152 -3.29 19.41 -8.56
N GLN A 153 -3.49 19.65 -7.28
CA GLN A 153 -3.58 21.01 -6.72
C GLN A 153 -2.19 21.43 -6.24
N SER A 154 -1.38 22.01 -7.10
CA SER A 154 -0.26 22.84 -6.66
C SER A 154 0.14 23.82 -7.76
N GLU A 155 0.58 24.99 -7.35
CA GLU A 155 0.95 26.13 -8.18
C GLU A 155 2.27 25.94 -8.96
N ASN A 156 3.02 24.86 -8.72
CA ASN A 156 4.35 24.61 -9.29
C ASN A 156 4.35 23.59 -10.42
N LYS A 157 3.55 23.82 -11.45
CA LYS A 157 3.51 22.93 -12.62
C LYS A 157 4.45 23.44 -13.70
N ARG A 158 5.63 22.86 -13.79
CA ARG A 158 6.59 23.11 -14.89
C ARG A 158 6.41 22.06 -15.96
N LEU A 159 6.17 22.47 -17.21
CA LEU A 159 6.32 21.64 -18.39
C LEU A 159 7.73 21.91 -18.93
N TYR A 160 8.51 20.88 -19.09
CA TYR A 160 9.76 20.92 -19.84
C TYR A 160 9.42 20.57 -21.29
N ASN A 161 9.78 21.47 -22.23
CA ASN A 161 9.74 21.17 -23.64
C ASN A 161 11.19 20.80 -24.02
N ASP A 162 11.37 19.61 -24.56
CA ASP A 162 12.52 19.25 -25.37
C ASP A 162 12.32 19.70 -26.80
#